data_862aa7aec1d89682393ade8e45d4b58f
#
_entry.id   862aa7aec1d89682393ade8e45d4b58f
#
_cell.length_a   1.000
_cell.length_b   1.000
_cell.length_c   1.000
_cell.angle_alpha   90.00
_cell.angle_beta   90.00
_cell.angle_gamma   90.00
#
_symmetry.space_group_name_H-M   'P 1'
#
loop_
_entity.id
_entity.type
_entity.pdbx_description
1 polymer ?
#
loop_
_entity_poly.entity_id
_entity_poly.type
_entity_poly.pdbx_seq_one_letter_code
_entity_poly.pdbx_strand_id
1 'polypeptide(L)'
;MRRKLLCTIAYNDDGQLVHIEDTQKGEIYRCPQCGERIVPHNSGKAGKGSKRPHFSHLKKSKLKCNGESVLRHVFKDRALQILQHHLDTKEAFDIQWACNYCSQIYTKNLLKRTASIATGTPIEGHTPDILLLDKHGKAIIAIEIIIRQKLTRKVINRYESQGIILIQIHPTERDLLVVEDKLRHPDKVGFCSNAECYNSQFYQNTIVRTVFKQPLKCKTCGKIVDGYMVKTNSALGAIKLENLNEEEKKEIVQKHFKGKKVTVADFVVYGKCKCKPYSKSLQYVKK
;
A
#
# COMPACT_ATOMS: atom_id res chain seq x y z
N MET A 1 20.16 13.05 -5.33
CA MET A 1 19.34 12.82 -6.55
C MET A 1 19.09 11.34 -6.75
N ARG A 2 17.82 10.88 -6.85
CA ARG A 2 17.51 9.48 -7.17
C ARG A 2 17.79 9.24 -8.66
N ARG A 3 18.66 8.26 -8.98
CA ARG A 3 18.98 7.94 -10.37
C ARG A 3 17.71 7.48 -11.11
N LYS A 4 17.47 8.04 -12.32
CA LYS A 4 16.36 7.64 -13.19
C LYS A 4 16.45 6.15 -13.52
N LEU A 5 15.33 5.41 -13.46
CA LEU A 5 15.27 4.04 -13.93
C LEU A 5 15.33 4.08 -15.47
N LEU A 6 16.29 3.37 -16.05
CA LEU A 6 16.43 3.25 -17.50
C LEU A 6 15.54 2.12 -18.00
N CYS A 7 15.07 2.21 -19.24
CA CYS A 7 14.31 1.14 -19.87
C CYS A 7 15.30 0.05 -20.31
N THR A 8 15.22 -1.14 -19.73
CA THR A 8 16.12 -2.28 -20.05
C THR A 8 15.40 -3.44 -20.70
N ILE A 9 14.10 -3.31 -20.99
CA ILE A 9 13.25 -4.33 -21.60
C ILE A 9 12.59 -3.82 -22.87
N ALA A 10 12.40 -4.70 -23.84
CA ALA A 10 11.75 -4.42 -25.12
C ALA A 10 11.02 -5.67 -25.63
N TYR A 11 10.11 -5.51 -26.57
CA TYR A 11 9.65 -6.61 -27.42
C TYR A 11 10.54 -6.70 -28.66
N ASN A 12 10.94 -7.92 -29.02
CA ASN A 12 11.56 -8.20 -30.33
C ASN A 12 10.49 -8.35 -31.43
N ASP A 13 10.90 -8.65 -32.67
CA ASP A 13 9.96 -8.83 -33.79
C ASP A 13 9.02 -10.02 -33.61
N ASP A 14 9.40 -11.04 -32.84
CA ASP A 14 8.56 -12.19 -32.49
C ASP A 14 7.57 -11.89 -31.36
N GLY A 15 7.55 -10.65 -30.82
CA GLY A 15 6.70 -10.24 -29.72
C GLY A 15 7.16 -10.78 -28.36
N GLN A 16 8.39 -11.30 -28.27
CA GLN A 16 8.95 -11.79 -27.02
C GLN A 16 9.58 -10.64 -26.23
N LEU A 17 9.42 -10.67 -24.91
CA LEU A 17 10.08 -9.71 -24.03
C LEU A 17 11.54 -10.09 -23.87
N VAL A 18 12.44 -9.18 -24.24
CA VAL A 18 13.88 -9.35 -24.17
C VAL A 18 14.52 -8.30 -23.26
N HIS A 19 15.57 -8.69 -22.55
CA HIS A 19 16.39 -7.77 -21.78
C HIS A 19 17.47 -7.12 -22.65
N ILE A 20 17.94 -5.93 -22.30
CA ILE A 20 18.96 -5.18 -23.05
C ILE A 20 20.27 -5.95 -23.23
N GLU A 21 20.59 -6.86 -22.32
CA GLU A 21 21.80 -7.70 -22.38
C GLU A 21 21.69 -8.80 -23.43
N ASP A 22 20.47 -9.21 -23.77
CA ASP A 22 20.14 -10.29 -24.70
C ASP A 22 19.90 -9.78 -26.14
N THR A 23 20.15 -8.48 -26.39
CA THR A 23 19.90 -7.85 -27.67
C THR A 23 20.86 -8.34 -28.76
N GLN A 24 20.34 -8.59 -29.96
CA GLN A 24 21.09 -9.00 -31.12
C GLN A 24 21.26 -7.86 -32.12
N LYS A 25 22.36 -7.88 -32.85
CA LYS A 25 22.64 -6.88 -33.89
C LYS A 25 21.72 -7.07 -35.09
N GLY A 26 21.02 -6.01 -35.48
CA GLY A 26 20.12 -6.03 -36.63
C GLY A 26 18.65 -6.27 -36.30
N GLU A 27 18.34 -6.70 -35.10
CA GLU A 27 16.95 -6.86 -34.64
C GLU A 27 16.23 -5.51 -34.42
N ILE A 28 14.93 -5.54 -34.62
CA ILE A 28 14.03 -4.42 -34.33
C ILE A 28 13.40 -4.62 -32.97
N TYR A 29 13.45 -3.57 -32.16
CA TYR A 29 12.88 -3.59 -30.81
C TYR A 29 11.76 -2.57 -30.69
N ARG A 30 10.70 -2.94 -29.98
CA ARG A 30 9.53 -2.09 -29.71
C ARG A 30 9.34 -1.84 -28.22
N CYS A 31 8.93 -0.62 -27.91
CA CYS A 31 8.62 -0.25 -26.54
C CYS A 31 7.37 -1.01 -26.04
N PRO A 32 7.44 -1.75 -24.94
CA PRO A 32 6.30 -2.50 -24.43
C PRO A 32 5.11 -1.63 -24.03
N GLN A 33 5.32 -0.34 -23.75
CA GLN A 33 4.28 0.57 -23.34
C GLN A 33 3.56 1.27 -24.51
N CYS A 34 4.28 1.66 -25.56
CA CYS A 34 3.70 2.46 -26.65
C CYS A 34 3.80 1.79 -28.02
N GLY A 35 4.47 0.64 -28.15
CA GLY A 35 4.68 -0.07 -29.41
C GLY A 35 5.68 0.59 -30.37
N GLU A 36 6.14 1.82 -30.09
CA GLU A 36 7.08 2.53 -30.97
C GLU A 36 8.45 1.86 -30.99
N ARG A 37 9.15 2.01 -32.11
CA ARG A 37 10.52 1.48 -32.29
C ARG A 37 11.47 2.14 -31.29
N ILE A 38 12.29 1.29 -30.66
CA ILE A 38 13.34 1.68 -29.73
C ILE A 38 14.67 1.05 -30.13
N VAL A 39 15.76 1.63 -29.70
CA VAL A 39 17.11 1.15 -30.01
C VAL A 39 17.91 0.87 -28.76
N PRO A 40 18.72 -0.19 -28.74
CA PRO A 40 19.62 -0.50 -27.65
C PRO A 40 20.82 0.45 -27.63
N HIS A 41 21.20 0.91 -26.45
CA HIS A 41 22.41 1.69 -26.22
C HIS A 41 23.30 0.98 -25.22
N ASN A 42 24.61 0.92 -25.52
CA ASN A 42 25.65 0.32 -24.68
C ASN A 42 25.41 -1.15 -24.33
N SER A 43 24.59 -1.89 -25.12
CA SER A 43 24.48 -3.34 -25.01
C SER A 43 25.82 -4.00 -25.34
N GLY A 44 26.22 -5.01 -24.57
CA GLY A 44 27.48 -5.75 -24.79
C GLY A 44 28.75 -5.05 -24.28
N LYS A 45 28.67 -3.89 -23.65
CA LYS A 45 29.84 -3.19 -23.06
C LYS A 45 29.71 -3.04 -21.53
N ALA A 46 30.02 -4.09 -20.80
CA ALA A 46 30.31 -4.02 -19.39
C ALA A 46 31.74 -3.52 -19.15
N GLY A 47 31.96 -2.19 -19.28
CA GLY A 47 33.28 -1.57 -19.05
C GLY A 47 33.21 -0.49 -17.95
N LYS A 48 34.29 -0.37 -17.17
CA LYS A 48 34.44 0.72 -16.18
C LYS A 48 34.29 2.07 -16.89
N GLY A 49 33.31 2.87 -16.45
CA GLY A 49 33.07 4.23 -16.97
C GLY A 49 32.02 4.34 -18.08
N SER A 50 31.46 3.25 -18.59
CA SER A 50 30.42 3.28 -19.63
C SER A 50 29.04 3.64 -19.05
N LYS A 51 28.24 4.35 -19.84
CA LYS A 51 26.80 4.57 -19.54
C LYS A 51 26.09 3.22 -19.45
N ARG A 52 25.19 3.07 -18.48
CA ARG A 52 24.45 1.81 -18.30
C ARG A 52 23.67 1.44 -19.55
N PRO A 53 23.62 0.13 -19.95
CA PRO A 53 22.81 -0.36 -21.05
C PRO A 53 21.34 0.04 -20.86
N HIS A 54 20.68 0.45 -21.95
CA HIS A 54 19.26 0.81 -21.93
C HIS A 54 18.72 0.94 -23.36
N PHE A 55 17.39 0.87 -23.46
CA PHE A 55 16.67 1.22 -24.69
C PHE A 55 16.25 2.69 -24.68
N SER A 56 16.23 3.31 -25.86
CA SER A 56 15.64 4.64 -26.05
C SER A 56 14.81 4.71 -27.33
N HIS A 57 13.79 5.57 -27.33
CA HIS A 57 13.02 5.87 -28.53
C HIS A 57 13.86 6.62 -29.55
N LEU A 58 13.68 6.30 -30.82
CA LEU A 58 14.36 6.99 -31.93
C LEU A 58 13.90 8.44 -32.07
N LYS A 59 12.61 8.69 -31.81
CA LYS A 59 12.00 10.02 -31.80
C LYS A 59 11.38 10.26 -30.42
N LYS A 60 11.08 11.51 -30.07
CA LYS A 60 10.30 11.80 -28.85
C LYS A 60 8.94 11.12 -28.97
N SER A 61 8.73 10.09 -28.17
CA SER A 61 7.44 9.41 -28.09
C SER A 61 6.38 10.38 -27.56
N LYS A 62 5.15 10.29 -28.09
CA LYS A 62 3.97 11.02 -27.57
C LYS A 62 3.67 10.61 -26.12
N LEU A 63 3.93 9.36 -25.78
CA LEU A 63 3.84 8.86 -24.41
C LEU A 63 5.17 9.09 -23.68
N LYS A 64 5.13 9.58 -22.45
CA LYS A 64 6.31 9.77 -21.59
C LYS A 64 6.82 8.44 -21.06
N CYS A 65 7.23 7.53 -21.95
CA CYS A 65 7.78 6.24 -21.57
C CYS A 65 9.12 6.41 -20.85
N ASN A 66 9.26 5.74 -19.73
CA ASN A 66 10.52 5.62 -18.99
C ASN A 66 10.58 4.23 -18.37
N GLY A 67 11.75 3.80 -17.86
CA GLY A 67 11.90 2.45 -17.32
C GLY A 67 10.89 2.09 -16.23
N GLU A 68 10.48 3.06 -15.42
CA GLU A 68 9.48 2.87 -14.34
C GLU A 68 8.07 2.62 -14.91
N SER A 69 7.62 3.47 -15.85
CA SER A 69 6.30 3.31 -16.46
C SER A 69 6.21 2.06 -17.33
N VAL A 70 7.28 1.71 -18.05
CA VAL A 70 7.36 0.48 -18.86
C VAL A 70 7.31 -0.77 -17.98
N LEU A 71 8.11 -0.82 -16.90
CA LEU A 71 8.11 -1.94 -15.98
C LEU A 71 6.72 -2.15 -15.35
N ARG A 72 6.10 -1.06 -14.88
CA ARG A 72 4.74 -1.12 -14.30
C ARG A 72 3.71 -1.61 -15.30
N HIS A 73 3.75 -1.11 -16.55
CA HIS A 73 2.82 -1.49 -17.59
C HIS A 73 2.94 -2.98 -17.93
N VAL A 74 4.15 -3.45 -18.22
CA VAL A 74 4.38 -4.86 -18.60
C VAL A 74 4.00 -5.81 -17.45
N PHE A 75 4.39 -5.47 -16.22
CA PHE A 75 4.03 -6.30 -15.07
C PHE A 75 2.52 -6.37 -14.89
N LYS A 76 1.82 -5.23 -14.99
CA LYS A 76 0.37 -5.14 -14.88
C LYS A 76 -0.34 -5.99 -15.93
N ASP A 77 0.04 -5.86 -17.19
CA ASP A 77 -0.61 -6.58 -18.30
C ASP A 77 -0.44 -8.09 -18.16
N ARG A 78 0.76 -8.55 -17.83
CA ARG A 78 1.01 -9.98 -17.57
C ARG A 78 0.26 -10.48 -16.34
N ALA A 79 0.24 -9.69 -15.25
CA ALA A 79 -0.51 -10.01 -14.05
C ALA A 79 -2.01 -10.18 -14.34
N LEU A 80 -2.58 -9.28 -15.15
CA LEU A 80 -3.97 -9.38 -15.60
C LEU A 80 -4.25 -10.65 -16.38
N GLN A 81 -3.39 -10.98 -17.36
CA GLN A 81 -3.54 -12.20 -18.18
C GLN A 81 -3.52 -13.46 -17.30
N ILE A 82 -2.58 -13.54 -16.35
CA ILE A 82 -2.46 -14.67 -15.43
C ILE A 82 -3.70 -14.78 -14.54
N LEU A 83 -4.10 -13.70 -13.88
CA LEU A 83 -5.26 -13.69 -12.98
C LEU A 83 -6.56 -13.99 -13.74
N GLN A 84 -6.74 -13.44 -14.96
CA GLN A 84 -7.90 -13.71 -15.79
C GLN A 84 -7.95 -15.17 -16.22
N HIS A 85 -6.82 -15.75 -16.65
CA HIS A 85 -6.73 -17.16 -16.99
C HIS A 85 -7.19 -18.06 -15.84
N HIS A 86 -6.65 -17.86 -14.64
CA HIS A 86 -7.06 -18.64 -13.45
C HIS A 86 -8.55 -18.42 -13.07
N LEU A 87 -9.08 -17.22 -13.28
CA LEU A 87 -10.48 -16.94 -13.03
C LEU A 87 -11.39 -17.70 -14.03
N ASP A 88 -11.02 -17.69 -15.32
CA ASP A 88 -11.78 -18.33 -16.41
C ASP A 88 -11.74 -19.87 -16.30
N THR A 89 -10.58 -20.42 -15.95
CA THR A 89 -10.40 -21.89 -15.74
C THR A 89 -10.92 -22.34 -14.38
N LYS A 90 -11.28 -21.42 -13.49
CA LYS A 90 -11.65 -21.69 -12.09
C LYS A 90 -10.58 -22.41 -11.28
N GLU A 91 -9.35 -22.27 -11.69
CA GLU A 91 -8.20 -22.79 -10.95
C GLU A 91 -7.86 -21.89 -9.76
N ALA A 92 -7.48 -22.52 -8.64
CA ALA A 92 -7.06 -21.78 -7.46
C ALA A 92 -5.79 -20.99 -7.71
N PHE A 93 -5.80 -19.71 -7.33
CA PHE A 93 -4.59 -18.87 -7.33
C PHE A 93 -4.18 -18.59 -5.89
N ASP A 94 -3.37 -19.47 -5.31
CA ASP A 94 -2.89 -19.30 -3.96
C ASP A 94 -1.74 -18.30 -3.89
N ILE A 95 -1.88 -17.34 -2.97
CA ILE A 95 -0.83 -16.41 -2.61
C ILE A 95 -0.31 -16.73 -1.21
N GLN A 96 1.00 -16.55 -1.00
CA GLN A 96 1.67 -16.74 0.28
C GLN A 96 2.31 -15.41 0.72
N TRP A 97 2.09 -15.04 1.98
CA TRP A 97 2.73 -13.84 2.54
C TRP A 97 3.01 -13.98 4.03
N ALA A 98 4.03 -13.28 4.50
CA ALA A 98 4.26 -13.10 5.93
C ALA A 98 3.51 -11.85 6.43
N CYS A 99 2.78 -11.96 7.51
CA CYS A 99 2.16 -10.81 8.13
C CYS A 99 3.23 -9.86 8.69
N ASN A 100 3.15 -8.59 8.34
CA ASN A 100 4.13 -7.58 8.77
C ASN A 100 4.14 -7.31 10.28
N TYR A 101 3.17 -7.84 11.03
CA TYR A 101 3.00 -7.57 12.47
C TYR A 101 3.28 -8.80 13.34
N CYS A 102 2.69 -9.96 13.00
CA CYS A 102 2.89 -11.20 13.75
C CYS A 102 3.90 -12.15 13.11
N SER A 103 4.45 -11.81 11.94
CA SER A 103 5.39 -12.61 11.16
C SER A 103 4.91 -14.03 10.79
N GLN A 104 3.65 -14.35 11.06
CA GLN A 104 3.06 -15.62 10.65
C GLN A 104 2.89 -15.65 9.12
N ILE A 105 3.14 -16.83 8.54
CA ILE A 105 2.97 -17.07 7.11
C ILE A 105 1.54 -17.56 6.86
N TYR A 106 0.91 -16.98 5.87
CA TYR A 106 -0.44 -17.33 5.43
C TYR A 106 -0.43 -17.73 3.97
N THR A 107 -1.26 -18.72 3.64
CA THR A 107 -1.57 -19.11 2.25
C THR A 107 -3.07 -19.04 2.05
N LYS A 108 -3.53 -18.33 1.03
CA LYS A 108 -4.96 -18.18 0.70
C LYS A 108 -5.17 -18.08 -0.80
N ASN A 109 -6.26 -18.68 -1.27
CA ASN A 109 -6.70 -18.49 -2.64
C ASN A 109 -7.20 -17.03 -2.85
N LEU A 110 -6.45 -16.29 -3.66
CA LEU A 110 -6.73 -14.89 -4.00
C LEU A 110 -8.07 -14.72 -4.72
N LEU A 111 -8.42 -15.67 -5.58
CA LEU A 111 -9.59 -15.61 -6.45
C LEU A 111 -10.84 -16.26 -5.86
N LYS A 112 -10.78 -16.84 -4.65
CA LYS A 112 -11.89 -17.60 -4.04
C LYS A 112 -13.24 -16.86 -4.03
N ARG A 113 -13.24 -15.54 -3.89
CA ARG A 113 -14.43 -14.68 -3.84
C ARG A 113 -14.54 -13.73 -5.01
N THR A 114 -13.64 -13.82 -5.98
CA THR A 114 -13.57 -12.96 -7.16
C THR A 114 -14.51 -13.49 -8.24
N ALA A 115 -15.33 -12.62 -8.77
CA ALA A 115 -16.19 -12.91 -9.92
C ALA A 115 -15.71 -12.21 -11.20
N SER A 116 -15.02 -11.08 -11.06
CA SER A 116 -14.44 -10.34 -12.20
C SER A 116 -13.24 -9.50 -11.80
N ILE A 117 -12.46 -9.12 -12.80
CA ILE A 117 -11.27 -8.27 -12.64
C ILE A 117 -11.52 -6.97 -13.38
N ALA A 118 -11.19 -5.84 -12.75
CA ALA A 118 -11.32 -4.51 -13.33
C ALA A 118 -10.02 -3.72 -13.26
N THR A 119 -9.83 -2.81 -14.23
CA THR A 119 -8.74 -1.85 -14.25
C THR A 119 -9.26 -0.47 -14.60
N GLY A 120 -8.54 0.58 -14.21
CA GLY A 120 -8.96 1.95 -14.53
C GLY A 120 -10.18 2.46 -13.75
N THR A 121 -10.75 1.66 -12.85
CA THR A 121 -11.91 2.05 -12.04
C THR A 121 -11.45 2.82 -10.81
N PRO A 122 -11.85 4.09 -10.65
CA PRO A 122 -11.43 4.89 -9.51
C PRO A 122 -12.17 4.49 -8.22
N ILE A 123 -11.44 4.50 -7.10
CA ILE A 123 -11.99 4.39 -5.74
C ILE A 123 -11.68 5.71 -5.01
N GLU A 124 -12.70 6.53 -4.78
CA GLU A 124 -12.58 7.83 -4.11
C GLU A 124 -11.41 8.70 -4.63
N GLY A 125 -11.26 8.78 -5.97
CA GLY A 125 -10.24 9.61 -6.62
C GLY A 125 -8.83 9.02 -6.65
N HIS A 126 -8.69 7.71 -6.38
CA HIS A 126 -7.48 6.93 -6.65
C HIS A 126 -7.83 5.74 -7.53
N THR A 127 -7.03 5.51 -8.58
CA THR A 127 -7.24 4.39 -9.49
C THR A 127 -6.22 3.30 -9.22
N PRO A 128 -6.65 2.15 -8.65
CA PRO A 128 -5.78 1.00 -8.45
C PRO A 128 -5.28 0.42 -9.78
N ASP A 129 -4.16 -0.29 -9.74
CA ASP A 129 -3.69 -0.99 -10.93
C ASP A 129 -4.64 -2.12 -11.33
N ILE A 130 -5.04 -2.95 -10.36
CA ILE A 130 -5.97 -4.07 -10.59
C ILE A 130 -6.95 -4.12 -9.42
N LEU A 131 -8.24 -4.33 -9.73
CA LEU A 131 -9.31 -4.58 -8.76
C LEU A 131 -9.90 -5.96 -8.97
N LEU A 132 -10.06 -6.69 -7.89
CA LEU A 132 -10.84 -7.93 -7.87
C LEU A 132 -12.22 -7.63 -7.28
N LEU A 133 -13.26 -7.97 -8.03
CA LEU A 133 -14.65 -7.68 -7.68
C LEU A 133 -15.39 -8.97 -7.32
N ASP A 134 -16.28 -8.90 -6.35
CA ASP A 134 -17.16 -10.01 -5.99
C ASP A 134 -18.34 -10.15 -6.98
N LYS A 135 -19.21 -11.14 -6.73
CA LYS A 135 -20.42 -11.42 -7.56
C LYS A 135 -21.42 -10.26 -7.62
N HIS A 136 -21.32 -9.28 -6.76
CA HIS A 136 -22.15 -8.08 -6.75
C HIS A 136 -21.46 -6.87 -7.37
N GLY A 137 -20.26 -7.04 -7.96
CA GLY A 137 -19.46 -5.96 -8.53
C GLY A 137 -18.76 -5.09 -7.48
N LYS A 138 -18.78 -5.50 -6.21
CA LYS A 138 -18.09 -4.78 -5.13
C LYS A 138 -16.60 -5.10 -5.13
N ALA A 139 -15.75 -4.08 -5.04
CA ALA A 139 -14.32 -4.27 -4.89
C ALA A 139 -14.00 -4.94 -3.53
N ILE A 140 -13.26 -6.04 -3.57
CA ILE A 140 -12.83 -6.81 -2.39
C ILE A 140 -11.32 -6.81 -2.20
N ILE A 141 -10.56 -6.71 -3.28
CA ILE A 141 -9.10 -6.67 -3.26
C ILE A 141 -8.61 -5.62 -4.26
N ALA A 142 -7.66 -4.80 -3.85
CA ALA A 142 -6.92 -3.89 -4.71
C ALA A 142 -5.45 -4.32 -4.76
N ILE A 143 -4.90 -4.49 -5.97
CA ILE A 143 -3.48 -4.80 -6.19
C ILE A 143 -2.82 -3.54 -6.72
N GLU A 144 -1.76 -3.09 -6.07
CA GLU A 144 -0.95 -1.93 -6.41
C GLU A 144 0.47 -2.35 -6.79
N ILE A 145 0.89 -1.96 -7.97
CA ILE A 145 2.24 -2.23 -8.49
C ILE A 145 3.10 -1.00 -8.21
N ILE A 146 4.04 -1.16 -7.30
CA ILE A 146 4.83 -0.06 -6.74
C ILE A 146 6.27 -0.18 -7.20
N ILE A 147 6.71 0.70 -8.11
CA ILE A 147 8.09 0.68 -8.59
C ILE A 147 9.00 1.51 -7.67
N ARG A 148 8.63 2.75 -7.36
CA ARG A 148 9.43 3.66 -6.52
C ARG A 148 8.61 4.47 -5.53
N GLN A 149 7.47 4.96 -5.98
CA GLN A 149 6.64 5.85 -5.17
C GLN A 149 5.73 5.01 -4.27
N LYS A 150 5.98 5.09 -2.97
CA LYS A 150 5.11 4.43 -1.98
C LYS A 150 3.72 5.05 -2.00
N LEU A 151 2.71 4.22 -1.76
CA LEU A 151 1.35 4.69 -1.54
C LEU A 151 1.31 5.66 -0.34
N THR A 152 0.53 6.72 -0.50
CA THR A 152 0.29 7.65 0.59
C THR A 152 -0.61 7.00 1.64
N ARG A 153 -0.48 7.42 2.90
CA ARG A 153 -1.34 6.92 3.97
C ARG A 153 -2.83 7.17 3.66
N LYS A 154 -3.14 8.28 3.00
CA LYS A 154 -4.50 8.61 2.57
C LYS A 154 -5.10 7.53 1.65
N VAL A 155 -4.32 6.99 0.70
CA VAL A 155 -4.76 5.92 -0.20
C VAL A 155 -4.94 4.61 0.55
N ILE A 156 -4.00 4.24 1.42
CA ILE A 156 -4.10 3.03 2.24
C ILE A 156 -5.37 3.06 3.10
N ASN A 157 -5.62 4.20 3.78
CA ASN A 157 -6.78 4.38 4.64
C ASN A 157 -8.12 4.27 3.88
N ARG A 158 -8.17 4.68 2.60
CA ARG A 158 -9.36 4.50 1.77
C ARG A 158 -9.70 3.02 1.56
N TYR A 159 -8.71 2.20 1.25
CA TYR A 159 -8.93 0.76 1.12
C TYR A 159 -9.40 0.15 2.44
N GLU A 160 -8.74 0.50 3.55
CA GLU A 160 -9.10 0.03 4.88
C GLU A 160 -10.54 0.42 5.26
N SER A 161 -10.97 1.68 5.03
CA SER A 161 -12.31 2.16 5.37
C SER A 161 -13.43 1.50 4.55
N GLN A 162 -13.12 1.04 3.35
CA GLN A 162 -14.08 0.33 2.47
C GLN A 162 -14.03 -1.18 2.63
N GLY A 163 -13.16 -1.70 3.52
CA GLY A 163 -12.97 -3.13 3.71
C GLY A 163 -12.32 -3.83 2.52
N ILE A 164 -11.56 -3.08 1.69
CA ILE A 164 -10.83 -3.60 0.55
C ILE A 164 -9.45 -4.06 1.00
N ILE A 165 -9.11 -5.32 0.74
CA ILE A 165 -7.78 -5.85 1.04
C ILE A 165 -6.79 -5.26 0.05
N LEU A 166 -5.78 -4.55 0.56
CA LEU A 166 -4.69 -3.99 -0.25
C LEU A 166 -3.55 -4.98 -0.38
N ILE A 167 -3.17 -5.31 -1.61
CA ILE A 167 -1.97 -6.07 -1.95
C ILE A 167 -0.98 -5.14 -2.63
N GLN A 168 0.26 -5.11 -2.14
CA GLN A 168 1.33 -4.30 -2.72
C GLN A 168 2.40 -5.23 -3.29
N ILE A 169 2.75 -4.99 -4.55
CA ILE A 169 3.79 -5.74 -5.26
C ILE A 169 4.86 -4.75 -5.71
N HIS A 170 6.11 -5.04 -5.39
CA HIS A 170 7.27 -4.24 -5.75
C HIS A 170 8.13 -4.99 -6.78
N PRO A 171 7.73 -5.04 -8.05
CA PRO A 171 8.45 -5.80 -9.05
C PRO A 171 9.76 -5.14 -9.43
N THR A 172 10.72 -5.97 -9.78
CA THR A 172 11.96 -5.63 -10.47
C THR A 172 11.88 -6.08 -11.94
N GLU A 173 12.85 -5.71 -12.74
CA GLU A 173 12.93 -6.17 -14.15
C GLU A 173 13.06 -7.71 -14.24
N ARG A 174 13.71 -8.36 -13.25
CA ARG A 174 13.84 -9.83 -13.19
C ARG A 174 12.50 -10.51 -12.95
N ASP A 175 11.61 -9.88 -12.19
CA ASP A 175 10.28 -10.43 -11.90
C ASP A 175 9.38 -10.50 -13.15
N LEU A 176 9.73 -9.80 -14.23
CA LEU A 176 9.01 -9.92 -15.51
C LEU A 176 9.14 -11.29 -16.18
N LEU A 177 10.17 -12.05 -15.84
CA LEU A 177 10.34 -13.43 -16.31
C LEU A 177 9.50 -14.43 -15.49
N VAL A 178 9.12 -14.05 -14.27
CA VAL A 178 8.44 -14.91 -13.30
C VAL A 178 7.27 -14.17 -12.64
N VAL A 179 6.45 -13.49 -13.43
CA VAL A 179 5.36 -12.62 -12.94
C VAL A 179 4.40 -13.39 -12.03
N GLU A 180 4.08 -14.63 -12.40
CA GLU A 180 3.18 -15.47 -11.61
C GLU A 180 3.75 -15.76 -10.22
N ASP A 181 5.01 -16.14 -10.13
CA ASP A 181 5.68 -16.38 -8.83
C ASP A 181 5.68 -15.11 -7.97
N LYS A 182 5.96 -13.96 -8.57
CA LYS A 182 5.91 -12.67 -7.87
C LYS A 182 4.51 -12.31 -7.39
N LEU A 183 3.46 -12.65 -8.13
CA LEU A 183 2.07 -12.50 -7.71
C LEU A 183 1.71 -13.44 -6.56
N ARG A 184 2.23 -14.68 -6.59
CA ARG A 184 2.04 -15.66 -5.52
C ARG A 184 2.74 -15.28 -4.21
N HIS A 185 3.81 -14.46 -4.29
CA HIS A 185 4.59 -13.99 -3.15
C HIS A 185 4.60 -12.44 -3.10
N PRO A 186 3.46 -11.80 -2.81
CA PRO A 186 3.38 -10.34 -2.76
C PRO A 186 4.21 -9.78 -1.59
N ASP A 187 4.72 -8.55 -1.77
CA ASP A 187 5.57 -7.90 -0.75
C ASP A 187 4.80 -7.49 0.49
N LYS A 188 3.51 -7.13 0.32
CA LYS A 188 2.64 -6.75 1.45
C LYS A 188 1.19 -7.10 1.17
N VAL A 189 0.53 -7.64 2.17
CA VAL A 189 -0.91 -7.88 2.16
C VAL A 189 -1.53 -7.22 3.38
N GLY A 190 -2.54 -6.39 3.16
CA GLY A 190 -3.29 -5.68 4.20
C GLY A 190 -4.33 -6.58 4.90
N PHE A 191 -3.97 -7.83 5.17
CA PHE A 191 -4.83 -8.81 5.81
C PHE A 191 -4.02 -9.74 6.72
N CYS A 192 -4.58 -10.06 7.88
CA CYS A 192 -4.10 -11.08 8.78
C CYS A 192 -5.26 -11.96 9.24
N SER A 193 -5.09 -13.27 9.19
CA SER A 193 -6.12 -14.23 9.66
C SER A 193 -6.16 -14.37 11.18
N ASN A 194 -5.12 -13.91 11.88
CA ASN A 194 -5.10 -13.90 13.35
C ASN A 194 -5.90 -12.69 13.84
N ALA A 195 -7.01 -12.94 14.53
CA ALA A 195 -7.91 -11.89 15.02
C ALA A 195 -7.21 -10.93 15.99
N GLU A 196 -6.33 -11.44 16.86
CA GLU A 196 -5.56 -10.63 17.80
C GLU A 196 -4.57 -9.71 17.07
N CYS A 197 -3.88 -10.24 16.07
CA CYS A 197 -2.99 -9.46 15.22
C CYS A 197 -3.76 -8.43 14.41
N TYR A 198 -4.91 -8.77 13.84
CA TYR A 198 -5.76 -7.85 13.09
C TYR A 198 -6.24 -6.71 13.98
N ASN A 199 -6.72 -7.02 15.17
CA ASN A 199 -7.13 -6.03 16.16
C ASN A 199 -5.95 -5.16 16.59
N SER A 200 -4.77 -5.73 16.84
CA SER A 200 -3.56 -4.98 17.16
C SER A 200 -3.11 -4.07 16.02
N GLN A 201 -3.28 -4.47 14.76
CA GLN A 201 -3.02 -3.63 13.58
C GLN A 201 -3.99 -2.45 13.50
N PHE A 202 -5.27 -2.68 13.76
CA PHE A 202 -6.27 -1.63 13.83
C PHE A 202 -5.92 -0.63 14.94
N TYR A 203 -5.55 -1.11 16.13
CA TYR A 203 -5.10 -0.27 17.25
C TYR A 203 -3.73 0.38 17.00
N GLN A 204 -2.81 -0.27 16.28
CA GLN A 204 -1.50 0.31 15.92
C GLN A 204 -1.60 1.31 14.78
N ASN A 205 -2.53 1.13 13.85
CA ASN A 205 -2.78 2.05 12.74
C ASN A 205 -3.62 3.25 13.15
N THR A 206 -4.46 3.09 14.16
CA THR A 206 -5.00 4.20 14.94
C THR A 206 -3.89 4.63 15.91
N ILE A 207 -2.85 5.29 15.41
CA ILE A 207 -1.65 5.59 16.18
C ILE A 207 -2.02 6.50 17.33
N VAL A 208 -2.44 5.88 18.42
CA VAL A 208 -2.41 6.49 19.75
C VAL A 208 -0.95 6.62 20.12
N ARG A 209 -0.31 7.69 19.71
CA ARG A 209 1.10 7.90 20.03
C ARG A 209 1.31 8.19 21.50
N THR A 210 0.30 8.70 22.18
CA THR A 210 0.41 9.07 23.59
C THR A 210 -0.97 9.21 24.22
N VAL A 211 -1.26 8.44 25.27
CA VAL A 211 -2.45 8.61 26.13
C VAL A 211 -1.96 8.95 27.52
N PHE A 212 -2.51 9.96 28.16
CA PHE A 212 -2.22 10.26 29.56
C PHE A 212 -3.45 10.74 30.31
N LYS A 213 -3.55 10.30 31.56
CA LYS A 213 -4.58 10.76 32.46
C LYS A 213 -4.28 12.19 32.89
N GLN A 214 -5.24 13.08 32.74
CA GLN A 214 -5.12 14.49 33.09
C GLN A 214 -6.43 15.01 33.70
N PRO A 215 -6.36 15.93 34.68
CA PRO A 215 -7.52 16.65 35.10
C PRO A 215 -8.04 17.57 34.00
N LEU A 216 -9.30 17.45 33.67
CA LEU A 216 -9.98 18.23 32.64
C LEU A 216 -11.08 19.10 33.30
N LYS A 217 -11.19 20.36 32.88
CA LYS A 217 -12.24 21.26 33.36
C LYS A 217 -13.44 21.23 32.41
N CYS A 218 -14.61 20.95 32.92
CA CYS A 218 -15.85 21.05 32.17
C CYS A 218 -16.20 22.51 31.87
N LYS A 219 -16.34 22.87 30.60
CA LYS A 219 -16.72 24.23 30.16
C LYS A 219 -18.13 24.65 30.64
N THR A 220 -18.99 23.65 30.86
CA THR A 220 -20.41 23.90 31.23
C THR A 220 -20.60 24.12 32.73
N CYS A 221 -19.97 23.31 33.58
CA CYS A 221 -20.20 23.37 35.03
C CYS A 221 -18.95 23.73 35.84
N GLY A 222 -17.80 23.94 35.19
CA GLY A 222 -16.55 24.29 35.85
C GLY A 222 -15.86 23.17 36.64
N LYS A 223 -16.54 22.02 36.86
CA LYS A 223 -15.97 20.89 37.61
C LYS A 223 -14.77 20.30 36.95
N ILE A 224 -13.81 19.89 37.78
CA ILE A 224 -12.65 19.10 37.32
C ILE A 224 -13.06 17.64 37.35
N VAL A 225 -12.80 16.94 36.24
CA VAL A 225 -13.06 15.52 36.03
C VAL A 225 -11.80 14.82 35.55
N ASP A 226 -11.66 13.58 35.90
CA ASP A 226 -10.60 12.76 35.34
C ASP A 226 -10.87 12.49 33.84
N GLY A 227 -9.86 12.69 33.03
CA GLY A 227 -9.95 12.45 31.61
C GLY A 227 -8.61 12.00 31.01
N TYR A 228 -8.62 11.75 29.72
CA TYR A 228 -7.45 11.32 28.98
C TYR A 228 -7.17 12.26 27.83
N MET A 229 -5.91 12.51 27.59
CA MET A 229 -5.44 13.20 26.40
C MET A 229 -4.77 12.19 25.46
N VAL A 230 -5.15 12.22 24.19
CA VAL A 230 -4.66 11.28 23.18
C VAL A 230 -4.05 12.06 22.03
N LYS A 231 -2.81 11.79 21.71
CA LYS A 231 -2.18 12.29 20.49
C LYS A 231 -2.43 11.28 19.36
N THR A 232 -3.17 11.71 18.35
CA THR A 232 -3.42 10.91 17.14
C THR A 232 -2.67 11.51 15.96
N ASN A 233 -2.04 10.66 15.16
CA ASN A 233 -1.37 11.09 13.92
C ASN A 233 -2.20 10.80 12.67
N SER A 234 -3.43 10.37 12.80
CA SER A 234 -4.27 10.03 11.66
C SER A 234 -5.58 10.79 11.68
N ALA A 235 -6.04 11.15 10.48
CA ALA A 235 -7.38 11.68 10.24
C ALA A 235 -8.51 10.64 10.47
N LEU A 236 -8.16 9.40 10.78
CA LEU A 236 -9.09 8.34 11.13
C LEU A 236 -9.41 8.42 12.61
N GLY A 237 -10.65 8.60 12.86
CA GLY A 237 -11.32 8.81 14.13
C GLY A 237 -10.59 8.40 15.39
N ALA A 238 -10.67 9.24 16.34
CA ALA A 238 -10.19 8.96 17.68
C ALA A 238 -10.73 7.62 18.17
N ILE A 239 -9.84 6.73 18.64
CA ILE A 239 -10.29 5.59 19.45
C ILE A 239 -11.13 6.19 20.58
N LYS A 240 -12.37 5.78 20.68
CA LYS A 240 -13.18 6.13 21.82
C LYS A 240 -12.60 5.38 23.02
N LEU A 241 -11.81 6.06 23.84
CA LEU A 241 -11.24 5.48 25.07
C LEU A 241 -12.31 4.88 26.00
N GLU A 242 -13.57 5.30 25.82
CA GLU A 242 -14.73 4.70 26.47
C GLU A 242 -14.95 3.22 26.12
N ASN A 243 -14.42 2.75 24.98
CA ASN A 243 -14.51 1.36 24.52
C ASN A 243 -13.34 0.49 25.01
N LEU A 244 -12.33 1.07 25.66
CA LEU A 244 -11.20 0.34 26.23
C LEU A 244 -11.49 0.01 27.70
N ASN A 245 -11.15 -1.21 28.11
CA ASN A 245 -11.17 -1.55 29.54
C ASN A 245 -10.01 -0.89 30.29
N GLU A 246 -10.02 -0.93 31.63
CA GLU A 246 -8.99 -0.23 32.44
C GLU A 246 -7.59 -0.84 32.29
N GLU A 247 -7.49 -2.12 31.97
CA GLU A 247 -6.20 -2.81 31.71
C GLU A 247 -5.60 -2.37 30.38
N GLU A 248 -6.40 -2.34 29.33
CA GLU A 248 -5.99 -1.83 28.01
C GLU A 248 -5.54 -0.35 28.08
N LYS A 249 -6.25 0.47 28.87
CA LYS A 249 -5.86 1.86 29.13
C LYS A 249 -4.52 1.95 29.85
N LYS A 250 -4.29 1.11 30.88
CA LYS A 250 -3.01 1.04 31.61
C LYS A 250 -1.87 0.57 30.72
N GLU A 251 -2.11 -0.44 29.90
CA GLU A 251 -1.11 -1.00 28.98
C GLU A 251 -0.70 0.04 27.93
N ILE A 252 -1.66 0.74 27.34
CA ILE A 252 -1.42 1.84 26.40
C ILE A 252 -0.60 2.95 27.06
N VAL A 253 -0.92 3.32 28.29
CA VAL A 253 -0.19 4.32 29.07
C VAL A 253 1.24 3.84 29.37
N GLN A 254 1.46 2.63 29.83
CA GLN A 254 2.78 2.09 30.14
C GLN A 254 3.68 1.95 28.92
N LYS A 255 3.12 1.50 27.80
CA LYS A 255 3.87 1.22 26.57
C LYS A 255 4.37 2.48 25.85
N HIS A 256 3.69 3.61 26.02
CA HIS A 256 3.95 4.82 25.24
C HIS A 256 4.53 6.02 26.02
N PHE A 257 4.69 5.93 27.35
CA PHE A 257 5.00 7.09 28.21
C PHE A 257 6.42 7.25 28.69
N LYS A 258 7.33 6.35 28.41
CA LYS A 258 8.74 6.57 28.82
C LYS A 258 9.39 7.70 28.04
N GLY A 259 9.32 8.93 28.58
CA GLY A 259 10.37 9.93 28.42
C GLY A 259 10.24 10.97 27.30
N LYS A 260 9.07 11.36 26.77
CA LYS A 260 8.99 12.43 25.75
C LYS A 260 8.16 13.65 26.20
N LYS A 261 8.75 14.85 26.08
CA LYS A 261 8.03 16.15 26.18
C LYS A 261 6.99 16.24 25.04
N VAL A 262 5.75 16.60 25.37
CA VAL A 262 4.63 16.67 24.44
C VAL A 262 3.99 18.05 24.47
N THR A 263 3.70 18.63 23.31
CA THR A 263 3.02 19.92 23.15
C THR A 263 1.51 19.74 23.07
N VAL A 264 0.75 20.64 23.69
CA VAL A 264 -0.69 20.54 23.93
C VAL A 264 -1.55 20.69 22.67
N ALA A 265 -1.03 21.26 21.58
CA ALA A 265 -1.79 21.59 20.36
C ALA A 265 -2.30 20.39 19.57
N ASP A 266 -1.75 19.19 19.80
CA ASP A 266 -1.98 18.00 18.97
C ASP A 266 -2.85 16.94 19.65
N PHE A 267 -3.63 17.28 20.66
CA PHE A 267 -4.34 16.31 21.48
C PHE A 267 -5.85 16.36 21.32
N VAL A 268 -6.46 15.18 21.29
CA VAL A 268 -7.90 15.02 21.49
C VAL A 268 -8.13 14.65 22.95
N VAL A 269 -9.09 15.32 23.58
CA VAL A 269 -9.38 15.21 25.00
C VAL A 269 -10.63 14.35 25.20
N TYR A 270 -10.54 13.36 26.07
CA TYR A 270 -11.64 12.46 26.41
C TYR A 270 -11.90 12.45 27.91
N GLY A 271 -13.16 12.59 28.29
CA GLY A 271 -13.61 12.50 29.65
C GLY A 271 -15.14 12.60 29.74
N LYS A 272 -15.71 12.22 30.88
CA LYS A 272 -17.14 12.30 31.11
C LYS A 272 -17.43 13.27 32.23
N CYS A 273 -18.28 14.26 31.95
CA CYS A 273 -18.90 15.08 32.99
C CYS A 273 -20.41 14.78 33.06
N LYS A 274 -20.95 14.66 34.26
CA LYS A 274 -22.38 14.35 34.45
C LYS A 274 -23.33 15.39 33.84
N CYS A 275 -22.87 16.62 33.61
CA CYS A 275 -23.69 17.68 33.02
C CYS A 275 -23.84 17.61 31.51
N LYS A 276 -22.84 17.03 30.80
CA LYS A 276 -22.90 16.72 29.36
C LYS A 276 -22.03 15.53 29.05
N PRO A 277 -22.56 14.48 28.43
CA PRO A 277 -21.84 13.24 28.20
C PRO A 277 -20.79 13.31 27.04
N TYR A 278 -20.61 14.47 26.38
CA TYR A 278 -19.75 14.60 25.20
C TYR A 278 -18.44 15.32 25.50
N SER A 279 -17.35 14.74 25.00
CA SER A 279 -15.97 15.21 25.17
C SER A 279 -15.67 16.65 24.69
N LYS A 280 -16.49 17.20 23.79
CA LYS A 280 -16.34 18.57 23.26
C LYS A 280 -16.49 19.68 24.31
N SER A 281 -17.06 19.37 25.47
CA SER A 281 -17.23 20.33 26.56
C SER A 281 -16.07 20.36 27.55
N LEU A 282 -15.07 19.54 27.41
CA LEU A 282 -13.92 19.45 28.28
C LEU A 282 -12.72 20.19 27.73
N GLN A 283 -11.97 20.85 28.58
CA GLN A 283 -10.70 21.50 28.20
C GLN A 283 -9.62 21.16 29.22
N TYR A 284 -8.38 21.15 28.72
CA TYR A 284 -7.20 20.92 29.54
C TYR A 284 -7.02 22.05 30.55
N VAL A 285 -6.67 21.69 31.79
CA VAL A 285 -6.27 22.63 32.84
C VAL A 285 -4.75 22.70 32.81
N LYS A 286 -4.19 23.83 32.33
CA LYS A 286 -2.78 24.09 32.53
C LYS A 286 -2.55 24.24 34.06
N LYS A 287 -1.60 23.45 34.58
CA LYS A 287 -1.02 23.73 35.91
C LYS A 287 -0.10 24.92 35.81
#